data_68764b573eec490efdca11712f66e5e7
#
_entry.id   68764b573eec490efdca11712f66e5e7
#
_cell.length_a   1.000
_cell.length_b   1.000
_cell.length_c   1.000
_cell.angle_alpha   90.00
_cell.angle_beta   90.00
_cell.angle_gamma   90.00
#
_symmetry.space_group_name_H-M   'P 1'
#
loop_
_entity.id
_entity.type
_entity.pdbx_description
1 polymer ?
#
loop_
_entity_poly.entity_id
_entity_poly.type
_entity_poly.pdbx_seq_one_letter_code
_entity_poly.pdbx_strand_id
1 'polypeptide(L)'
;MKKLFVSVPMKGRTEEEIKASIQKMKKIAEIYEDEELELIDSYIEDNPPKNNNEAVWYLGESLKKLAQADVFIGIAENYDWSGCCIERETAERYGIKAYIIPARYVIDDYNALVQKLHPAVRDVLF
;
A
#
# COMPACT_ATOMS: atom_id res chain seq x y z
N MET A 1 0.38 -16.57 14.70
CA MET A 1 1.18 -15.59 13.93
C MET A 1 0.30 -14.37 13.63
N LYS A 2 0.81 -13.20 13.91
CA LYS A 2 0.09 -11.95 13.59
C LYS A 2 -0.07 -11.77 12.10
N LYS A 3 -1.20 -11.20 11.69
CA LYS A 3 -1.52 -10.94 10.29
C LYS A 3 -1.10 -9.53 9.89
N LEU A 4 -0.39 -9.43 8.78
CA LEU A 4 0.13 -8.18 8.23
C LEU A 4 -0.64 -7.75 7.00
N PHE A 5 -1.14 -6.52 7.00
CA PHE A 5 -1.65 -5.87 5.80
C PHE A 5 -0.58 -4.95 5.22
N VAL A 6 -0.24 -5.14 3.96
CA VAL A 6 0.71 -4.30 3.23
C VAL A 6 -0.05 -3.39 2.28
N SER A 7 0.01 -2.09 2.54
CA SER A 7 -0.57 -1.07 1.66
C SER A 7 0.49 -0.62 0.67
N VAL A 8 0.55 -1.30 -0.47
CA VAL A 8 1.58 -1.09 -1.48
C VAL A 8 1.09 -0.14 -2.58
N PRO A 9 1.92 0.84 -2.99
CA PRO A 9 1.57 1.69 -4.13
C PRO A 9 1.59 0.88 -5.43
N MET A 10 0.53 1.00 -6.23
CA MET A 10 0.35 0.20 -7.44
C MET A 10 0.35 1.02 -8.73
N LYS A 11 -0.18 2.24 -8.71
CA LYS A 11 -0.31 3.05 -9.93
C LYS A 11 1.02 3.27 -10.62
N GLY A 12 1.06 2.99 -11.92
CA GLY A 12 2.25 3.19 -12.75
C GLY A 12 3.31 2.09 -12.62
N ARG A 13 2.97 0.95 -11.99
CA ARG A 13 3.93 -0.10 -11.68
C ARG A 13 3.49 -1.45 -12.25
N THR A 14 4.47 -2.30 -12.57
CA THR A 14 4.19 -3.65 -13.01
C THR A 14 3.85 -4.57 -11.83
N GLU A 15 3.21 -5.70 -12.14
CA GLU A 15 2.90 -6.70 -11.12
C GLU A 15 4.17 -7.19 -10.39
N GLU A 16 5.26 -7.40 -11.12
CA GLU A 16 6.54 -7.83 -10.54
C GLU A 16 7.12 -6.79 -9.58
N GLU A 17 7.06 -5.51 -9.98
CA GLU A 17 7.50 -4.41 -9.12
C GLU A 17 6.67 -4.33 -7.83
N ILE A 18 5.36 -4.51 -7.93
CA ILE A 18 4.45 -4.50 -6.79
C ILE A 18 4.78 -5.66 -5.85
N LYS A 19 4.96 -6.86 -6.38
CA LYS A 19 5.31 -8.05 -5.58
C LYS A 19 6.64 -7.86 -4.86
N ALA A 20 7.63 -7.29 -5.53
CA ALA A 20 8.94 -7.02 -4.94
C ALA A 20 8.82 -6.03 -3.77
N SER A 21 8.01 -4.98 -3.93
CA SER A 21 7.77 -4.01 -2.86
C SER A 21 7.05 -4.65 -1.67
N ILE A 22 6.07 -5.51 -1.91
CA ILE A 22 5.37 -6.22 -0.85
C ILE A 22 6.35 -7.03 0.00
N GLN A 23 7.29 -7.73 -0.64
CA GLN A 23 8.28 -8.53 0.09
C GLN A 23 9.22 -7.65 0.91
N LYS A 24 9.66 -6.51 0.37
CA LYS A 24 10.48 -5.54 1.11
C LYS A 24 9.73 -4.99 2.32
N MET A 25 8.48 -4.61 2.13
CA MET A 25 7.65 -4.05 3.20
C MET A 25 7.39 -5.08 4.30
N LYS A 26 7.14 -6.34 3.91
CA LYS A 26 6.98 -7.43 4.87
C LYS A 26 8.23 -7.60 5.73
N LYS A 27 9.42 -7.61 5.12
CA LYS A 27 10.67 -7.73 5.86
C LYS A 27 10.88 -6.57 6.84
N ILE A 28 10.56 -5.36 6.41
CA ILE A 28 10.67 -4.17 7.28
C ILE A 28 9.74 -4.32 8.49
N ALA A 29 8.49 -4.71 8.26
CA ALA A 29 7.54 -4.90 9.34
C ALA A 29 7.98 -6.00 10.30
N GLU A 30 8.52 -7.10 9.78
CA GLU A 30 9.02 -8.20 10.60
C GLU A 30 10.21 -7.78 11.47
N ILE A 31 11.08 -6.92 10.94
CA ILE A 31 12.20 -6.38 11.72
C ILE A 31 11.66 -5.52 12.88
N TYR A 32 10.71 -4.64 12.62
CA TYR A 32 10.13 -3.79 13.65
C TYR A 32 9.34 -4.56 14.70
N GLU A 33 8.63 -5.61 14.29
CA GLU A 33 7.87 -6.46 15.22
C GLU A 33 8.73 -7.50 15.91
N ASP A 34 9.92 -7.74 15.42
CA ASP A 34 10.85 -8.78 15.91
C ASP A 34 10.20 -10.18 15.89
N GLU A 35 9.41 -10.45 14.86
CA GLU A 35 8.77 -11.76 14.64
C GLU A 35 8.34 -11.92 13.19
N GLU A 36 8.12 -13.17 12.77
CA GLU A 36 7.53 -13.44 11.47
C GLU A 36 6.06 -13.05 11.46
N LEU A 37 5.60 -12.54 10.32
CA LEU A 37 4.22 -12.11 10.13
C LEU A 37 3.58 -12.86 8.97
N GLU A 38 2.29 -13.16 9.11
CA GLU A 38 1.50 -13.77 8.04
C GLU A 38 0.96 -12.68 7.12
N LEU A 39 1.37 -12.70 5.87
CA LEU A 39 0.90 -11.73 4.89
C LEU A 39 -0.56 -11.98 4.53
N ILE A 40 -1.41 -10.97 4.65
CA ILE A 40 -2.78 -11.03 4.17
C ILE A 40 -2.74 -10.95 2.64
N ASP A 41 -3.40 -11.91 1.98
CA ASP A 41 -3.48 -11.93 0.52
C ASP A 41 -4.32 -10.75 0.04
N SER A 42 -3.73 -9.93 -0.84
CA SER A 42 -4.39 -8.75 -1.40
C SER A 42 -5.26 -9.07 -2.63
N TYR A 43 -5.26 -10.31 -3.09
CA TYR A 43 -6.04 -10.69 -4.27
C TYR A 43 -7.54 -10.62 -4.00
N ILE A 44 -8.27 -10.00 -4.93
CA ILE A 44 -9.73 -9.84 -4.85
C ILE A 44 -10.34 -10.65 -5.98
N GLU A 45 -11.04 -11.74 -5.64
CA GLU A 45 -11.61 -12.67 -6.60
C GLU A 45 -12.84 -12.12 -7.32
N ASP A 46 -13.67 -11.36 -6.61
CA ASP A 46 -14.92 -10.83 -7.13
C ASP A 46 -14.68 -9.66 -8.06
N ASN A 47 -15.67 -9.41 -8.92
CA ASN A 47 -15.67 -8.26 -9.82
C ASN A 47 -16.70 -7.24 -9.36
N PRO A 48 -16.43 -5.94 -9.56
CA PRO A 48 -17.42 -4.91 -9.20
C PRO A 48 -18.69 -5.06 -10.04
N PRO A 49 -19.86 -4.83 -9.42
CA PRO A 49 -21.12 -4.77 -10.16
C PRO A 49 -21.09 -3.69 -11.23
N LYS A 50 -21.90 -3.86 -12.27
CA LYS A 50 -22.05 -2.86 -13.33
C LYS A 50 -22.54 -1.53 -12.73
N ASN A 51 -22.08 -0.44 -13.31
CA ASN A 51 -22.43 0.93 -12.93
C ASN A 51 -21.93 1.38 -11.55
N ASN A 52 -21.02 0.61 -10.94
CA ASN A 52 -20.35 1.04 -9.71
C ASN A 52 -19.06 1.77 -10.05
N ASN A 53 -18.59 2.60 -9.12
CA ASN A 53 -17.24 3.13 -9.18
C ASN A 53 -16.28 2.01 -8.82
N GLU A 54 -15.54 1.50 -9.79
CA GLU A 54 -14.66 0.35 -9.61
C GLU A 54 -13.58 0.59 -8.56
N ALA A 55 -12.95 1.76 -8.60
CA ALA A 55 -11.88 2.08 -7.67
C ALA A 55 -12.37 2.08 -6.22
N VAL A 56 -13.53 2.65 -5.98
CA VAL A 56 -14.15 2.66 -4.65
C VAL A 56 -14.56 1.26 -4.23
N TRP A 57 -15.10 0.47 -5.16
CA TRP A 57 -15.49 -0.92 -4.87
C TRP A 57 -14.28 -1.75 -4.45
N TYR A 58 -13.17 -1.68 -5.20
CA TYR A 58 -11.94 -2.39 -4.84
C TYR A 58 -11.36 -1.90 -3.52
N LEU A 59 -11.43 -0.62 -3.25
CA LEU A 59 -11.02 -0.06 -1.97
C LEU A 59 -11.84 -0.65 -0.81
N GLY A 60 -13.16 -0.77 -1.00
CA GLY A 60 -14.03 -1.40 -0.02
C GLY A 60 -13.63 -2.84 0.28
N GLU A 61 -13.34 -3.63 -0.74
CA GLU A 61 -12.86 -5.00 -0.58
C GLU A 61 -11.51 -5.05 0.14
N SER A 62 -10.62 -4.11 -0.18
CA SER A 62 -9.34 -3.99 0.50
C SER A 62 -9.51 -3.66 1.98
N LEU A 63 -10.42 -2.76 2.32
CA LEU A 63 -10.70 -2.40 3.72
C LEU A 63 -11.26 -3.59 4.53
N LYS A 64 -12.02 -4.46 3.90
CA LYS A 64 -12.46 -5.71 4.55
C LYS A 64 -11.27 -6.59 4.93
N LYS A 65 -10.27 -6.66 4.08
CA LYS A 65 -9.02 -7.39 4.36
C LYS A 65 -8.23 -6.71 5.47
N LEU A 66 -8.17 -5.38 5.44
CA LEU A 66 -7.52 -4.60 6.49
C LEU A 66 -8.15 -4.86 7.87
N ALA A 67 -9.44 -5.11 7.91
CA ALA A 67 -10.13 -5.41 9.17
C ALA A 67 -9.60 -6.69 9.86
N GLN A 68 -8.90 -7.55 9.14
CA GLN A 68 -8.31 -8.77 9.68
C GLN A 68 -6.89 -8.57 10.23
N ALA A 69 -6.31 -7.39 10.01
CA ALA A 69 -4.89 -7.16 10.29
C ALA A 69 -4.61 -6.90 11.78
N ASP A 70 -3.53 -7.47 12.26
CA ASP A 70 -2.95 -7.12 13.55
C ASP A 70 -1.92 -6.00 13.37
N VAL A 71 -1.25 -5.96 12.22
CA VAL A 71 -0.19 -5.01 11.88
C VAL A 71 -0.41 -4.50 10.46
N PHE A 72 -0.17 -3.21 10.27
CA PHE A 72 -0.24 -2.52 9.00
C PHE A 72 1.13 -1.94 8.66
N ILE A 73 1.53 -2.04 7.40
CA ILE A 73 2.66 -1.26 6.88
C ILE A 73 2.22 -0.54 5.62
N GLY A 74 2.52 0.75 5.55
CA GLY A 74 2.15 1.59 4.43
C GLY A 74 3.15 2.71 4.20
N ILE A 75 2.85 3.57 3.22
CA ILE A 75 3.74 4.65 2.79
C ILE A 75 3.27 6.00 3.31
N ALA A 76 4.22 6.93 3.44
CA ALA A 76 3.95 8.28 3.95
C ALA A 76 3.38 9.22 2.89
N GLU A 77 3.65 8.96 1.62
CA GLU A 77 3.25 9.84 0.52
C GLU A 77 1.76 9.78 0.21
N ASN A 78 1.18 10.89 -0.24
CA ASN A 78 -0.26 11.05 -0.43
C ASN A 78 -0.69 11.31 -1.88
N TYR A 79 0.20 11.66 -2.79
CA TYR A 79 -0.23 12.28 -4.05
C TYR A 79 -0.90 11.31 -5.02
N ASP A 80 -0.35 10.27 -5.52
CA ASP A 80 -1.03 9.44 -6.53
C ASP A 80 -1.56 8.10 -6.04
N TRP A 81 -1.42 7.85 -4.76
CA TRP A 81 -1.79 6.57 -4.19
C TRP A 81 -2.91 6.76 -3.15
N SER A 82 -4.06 7.23 -3.65
CA SER A 82 -5.22 7.54 -2.78
C SER A 82 -5.66 6.35 -1.93
N GLY A 83 -5.65 5.15 -2.50
CA GLY A 83 -6.00 3.94 -1.75
C GLY A 83 -5.06 3.71 -0.58
N CYS A 84 -3.75 3.88 -0.78
CA CYS A 84 -2.77 3.76 0.29
C CYS A 84 -3.01 4.79 1.40
N CYS A 85 -3.33 6.01 1.01
CA CYS A 85 -3.63 7.09 1.94
C CYS A 85 -4.84 6.76 2.82
N ILE A 86 -5.90 6.27 2.20
CA ILE A 86 -7.15 5.91 2.90
C ILE A 86 -6.94 4.69 3.80
N GLU A 87 -6.22 3.69 3.34
CA GLU A 87 -5.89 2.50 4.13
C GLU A 87 -5.05 2.87 5.36
N ARG A 88 -4.04 3.72 5.18
CA ARG A 88 -3.22 4.21 6.28
C ARG A 88 -4.05 4.98 7.30
N GLU A 89 -4.88 5.90 6.84
CA GLU A 89 -5.74 6.68 7.72
C GLU A 89 -6.72 5.78 8.48
N THR A 90 -7.28 4.78 7.82
CA THR A 90 -8.17 3.81 8.44
C THR A 90 -7.45 3.03 9.54
N ALA A 91 -6.26 2.52 9.26
CA ALA A 91 -5.46 1.78 10.24
C ALA A 91 -5.17 2.63 11.47
N GLU A 92 -4.73 3.87 11.26
CA GLU A 92 -4.40 4.78 12.35
C GLU A 92 -5.62 5.16 13.19
N ARG A 93 -6.74 5.48 12.54
CA ARG A 93 -7.97 5.89 13.23
C ARG A 93 -8.64 4.76 14.01
N TYR A 94 -8.50 3.53 13.54
CA TYR A 94 -9.17 2.38 14.15
C TYR A 94 -8.24 1.49 14.99
N GLY A 95 -7.06 2.03 15.34
CA GLY A 95 -6.21 1.40 16.34
C GLY A 95 -5.42 0.18 15.86
N ILE A 96 -5.25 -0.01 14.55
CA ILE A 96 -4.37 -1.05 14.01
C ILE A 96 -2.93 -0.53 14.11
N LYS A 97 -2.04 -1.34 14.67
CA LYS A 97 -0.62 -0.95 14.79
C LYS A 97 -0.03 -0.72 13.39
N ALA A 98 0.44 0.49 13.13
CA ALA A 98 0.84 0.90 11.79
C ALA A 98 2.30 1.36 11.75
N TYR A 99 3.04 0.83 10.77
CA TYR A 99 4.37 1.31 10.41
C TYR A 99 4.26 2.08 9.10
N ILE A 100 4.67 3.34 9.12
CA ILE A 100 4.57 4.23 7.96
C ILE A 100 5.98 4.58 7.51
N ILE A 101 6.32 4.23 6.28
CA ILE A 101 7.66 4.39 5.74
C ILE A 101 7.65 5.22 4.46
N PRO A 102 8.76 5.91 4.13
CA PRO A 102 8.86 6.59 2.85
C PRO A 102 8.81 5.58 1.69
N ALA A 103 8.02 5.88 0.66
CA ALA A 103 7.84 5.00 -0.48
C ALA A 103 9.16 4.71 -1.20
N ARG A 104 10.10 5.65 -1.19
CA ARG A 104 11.42 5.48 -1.84
C ARG A 104 12.23 4.30 -1.30
N TYR A 105 11.95 3.83 -0.10
CA TYR A 105 12.67 2.69 0.47
C TYR A 105 12.20 1.35 -0.11
N VAL A 106 11.03 1.33 -0.74
CA VAL A 106 10.44 0.09 -1.26
C VAL A 106 10.11 0.15 -2.75
N ILE A 107 10.37 1.28 -3.39
CA ILE A 107 10.18 1.47 -4.83
C ILE A 107 11.54 1.78 -5.45
N ASP A 108 12.01 0.89 -6.33
CA ASP A 108 13.20 1.16 -7.13
C ASP A 108 12.88 2.26 -8.14
N ASP A 109 13.85 3.10 -8.44
CA ASP A 109 13.67 4.24 -9.35
C ASP A 109 12.50 5.15 -8.96
N TYR A 110 12.34 5.40 -7.67
CA TYR A 110 11.26 6.24 -7.13
C TYR A 110 11.13 7.59 -7.84
N ASN A 111 12.23 8.27 -8.09
CA ASN A 111 12.21 9.56 -8.75
C ASN A 111 11.68 9.46 -10.19
N ALA A 112 12.05 8.43 -10.93
CA ALA A 112 11.55 8.19 -12.27
C ALA A 112 10.04 7.93 -12.28
N LEU A 113 9.57 7.16 -11.30
CA LEU A 113 8.13 6.90 -11.16
C LEU A 113 7.35 8.18 -10.85
N VAL A 114 7.84 9.01 -9.92
CA VAL A 114 7.20 10.28 -9.57
C VAL A 114 7.14 11.21 -10.78
N GLN A 115 8.21 11.29 -11.55
CA GLN A 115 8.22 12.09 -12.78
C GLN A 115 7.21 11.61 -13.82
N LYS A 116 7.02 10.29 -13.92
CA LYS A 116 6.05 9.69 -14.83
C LYS A 116 4.61 10.01 -14.41
N LEU A 117 4.33 9.94 -13.11
CA LEU A 117 2.98 10.16 -12.56
C LEU A 117 2.64 11.65 -12.45
N HIS A 118 3.65 12.49 -12.17
CA HIS A 118 3.49 13.93 -11.95
C HIS A 118 4.55 14.72 -12.71
N PRO A 119 4.43 14.88 -14.03
CA PRO A 119 5.43 15.64 -14.77
C PRO A 119 5.65 17.06 -14.26
N ALA A 120 4.62 17.71 -13.72
CA ALA A 120 4.71 19.07 -13.18
C ALA A 120 5.51 19.14 -11.87
N VAL A 121 5.54 18.06 -11.08
CA VAL A 121 6.29 17.99 -9.82
C VAL A 121 7.79 18.02 -10.09
N ARG A 122 8.22 17.52 -11.24
CA ARG A 122 9.62 17.53 -11.67
C ARG A 122 10.23 18.93 -11.63
N ASP A 123 9.50 19.94 -12.08
CA ASP A 123 9.99 21.32 -12.13
C ASP A 123 10.13 21.94 -10.73
N VAL A 124 9.44 21.38 -9.75
CA VAL A 124 9.50 21.84 -8.36
C VAL A 124 10.60 21.13 -7.57
N LEU A 125 10.79 19.82 -7.83
CA LEU A 125 11.73 18.97 -7.07
C LEU A 125 13.15 18.99 -7.63
N PHE A 126 13.32 19.33 -8.88
CA PHE A 126 14.58 19.32 -9.60
C PHE A 126 14.84 20.65 -10.31
#